data_a9239d91793d2c9d42e542760ccf92b9
#
_entry.id   a9239d91793d2c9d42e542760ccf92b9
#
_cell.length_a   1.000
_cell.length_b   1.000
_cell.length_c   1.000
_cell.angle_alpha   90.00
_cell.angle_beta   90.00
_cell.angle_gamma   90.00
#
_symmetry.space_group_name_H-M   'P 1'
#
loop_
_entity.id
_entity.type
_entity.pdbx_description
1 polymer ?
#
loop_
_entity_poly.entity_id
_entity_poly.type
_entity_poly.pdbx_seq_one_letter_code
_entity_poly.pdbx_strand_id
1 'polypeptide(L)'
;MKRDLLSGGEFKRILLVEDDAELAAMLKEFLEAYCYRVSTVANGVDALKAVMERAYELIICDVMMPKMAGDAFYYAVQRVKPELCERFIVITAHGDTQRMQEFFGHVSGMVLMKPFHLEDLLQTILLLFRELEDSRRRLTLPDEASAVLPFPTVTGIPPGLQT
;
A
#
# COMPACT_ATOMS: atom_id res chain seq x y z
N MET A 1 -11.33 17.13 17.48
CA MET A 1 -11.12 17.10 16.03
C MET A 1 -10.40 15.83 15.56
N LYS A 2 -10.85 14.65 16.01
CA LYS A 2 -10.20 13.33 15.74
C LYS A 2 -11.15 12.31 15.06
N ARG A 3 -12.34 12.71 14.63
CA ARG A 3 -13.40 11.77 14.21
C ARG A 3 -13.69 11.71 12.71
N ASP A 4 -13.14 12.58 11.88
CA ASP A 4 -13.54 12.70 10.47
C ASP A 4 -12.62 11.98 9.47
N LEU A 5 -11.64 11.18 9.93
CA LEU A 5 -10.73 10.42 9.05
C LEU A 5 -11.26 9.04 8.62
N LEU A 6 -12.43 8.64 9.10
CA LEU A 6 -13.02 7.32 8.85
C LEU A 6 -14.42 7.43 8.28
N SER A 7 -14.51 7.78 6.99
CA SER A 7 -15.75 7.57 6.23
C SER A 7 -15.92 6.07 5.96
N GLY A 8 -16.68 5.40 6.84
CA GLY A 8 -17.07 4.00 6.68
C GLY A 8 -16.56 3.12 7.81
N GLY A 9 -17.36 2.93 8.78
CA GLY A 9 -17.41 2.13 10.00
C GLY A 9 -16.52 0.90 10.23
N GLU A 10 -15.45 0.65 9.49
CA GLU A 10 -14.53 -0.45 9.73
C GLU A 10 -13.13 0.07 10.08
N PHE A 11 -12.64 -0.36 11.26
CA PHE A 11 -11.26 -0.09 11.67
C PHE A 11 -10.29 -0.78 10.71
N LYS A 12 -9.34 -0.02 10.14
CA LYS A 12 -8.29 -0.59 9.30
C LYS A 12 -7.34 -1.43 10.15
N ARG A 13 -7.07 -2.65 9.69
CA ARG A 13 -6.16 -3.60 10.37
C ARG A 13 -4.75 -3.43 9.85
N ILE A 14 -3.82 -3.26 10.76
CA ILE A 14 -2.38 -3.13 10.50
C ILE A 14 -1.68 -4.37 11.06
N LEU A 15 -0.82 -4.99 10.24
CA LEU A 15 0.16 -5.94 10.71
C LEU A 15 1.48 -5.20 10.93
N LEU A 16 1.96 -5.16 12.17
CA LEU A 16 3.25 -4.61 12.55
C LEU A 16 4.25 -5.75 12.76
N VAL A 17 5.29 -5.76 11.97
CA VAL A 17 6.36 -6.78 11.98
C VAL A 17 7.64 -6.13 12.48
N GLU A 18 7.97 -6.33 13.74
CA GLU A 18 9.07 -5.69 14.45
C GLU A 18 9.56 -6.63 15.56
N ASP A 19 10.85 -6.92 15.61
CA ASP A 19 11.44 -7.82 16.59
C ASP A 19 11.82 -7.14 17.91
N ASP A 20 11.97 -5.81 17.91
CA ASP A 20 12.09 -5.01 19.12
C ASP A 20 10.73 -4.88 19.81
N ALA A 21 10.54 -5.59 20.91
CA ALA A 21 9.26 -5.64 21.63
C ALA A 21 8.85 -4.28 22.23
N GLU A 22 9.80 -3.44 22.64
CA GLU A 22 9.52 -2.13 23.19
C GLU A 22 9.06 -1.17 22.08
N LEU A 23 9.76 -1.17 20.95
CA LEU A 23 9.38 -0.40 19.77
C LEU A 23 8.02 -0.87 19.22
N ALA A 24 7.80 -2.17 19.12
CA ALA A 24 6.53 -2.73 18.68
C ALA A 24 5.37 -2.31 19.58
N ALA A 25 5.56 -2.34 20.91
CA ALA A 25 4.54 -1.92 21.87
C ALA A 25 4.22 -0.43 21.75
N MET A 26 5.25 0.42 21.64
CA MET A 26 5.09 1.87 21.46
C MET A 26 4.36 2.22 20.16
N LEU A 27 4.77 1.62 19.04
CA LEU A 27 4.12 1.84 17.74
C LEU A 27 2.67 1.35 17.74
N LYS A 28 2.41 0.21 18.37
CA LYS A 28 1.05 -0.32 18.51
C LYS A 28 0.15 0.65 19.29
N GLU A 29 0.59 1.09 20.47
CA GLU A 29 -0.18 2.02 21.30
C GLU A 29 -0.46 3.33 20.54
N PHE A 30 0.55 3.86 19.88
CA PHE A 30 0.40 5.06 19.05
C PHE A 30 -0.65 4.87 17.95
N LEU A 31 -0.57 3.80 17.16
CA LEU A 31 -1.48 3.56 16.05
C LEU A 31 -2.90 3.25 16.53
N GLU A 32 -3.05 2.52 17.63
CA GLU A 32 -4.37 2.25 18.23
C GLU A 32 -5.05 3.52 18.74
N ALA A 33 -4.28 4.52 19.19
CA ALA A 33 -4.81 5.85 19.54
C ALA A 33 -5.41 6.60 18.33
N TYR A 34 -5.00 6.24 17.10
CA TYR A 34 -5.57 6.74 15.84
C TYR A 34 -6.64 5.82 15.25
N CYS A 35 -7.22 4.94 16.07
CA CYS A 35 -8.30 4.04 15.67
C CYS A 35 -7.90 2.97 14.64
N TYR A 36 -6.65 2.58 14.56
CA TYR A 36 -6.23 1.37 13.85
C TYR A 36 -6.37 0.13 14.75
N ARG A 37 -6.52 -1.05 14.16
CA ARG A 37 -6.38 -2.33 14.87
C ARG A 37 -5.04 -2.93 14.52
N VAL A 38 -4.15 -3.06 15.50
CA VAL A 38 -2.76 -3.48 15.27
C VAL A 38 -2.52 -4.88 15.82
N SER A 39 -2.07 -5.78 14.94
CA SER A 39 -1.51 -7.07 15.30
C SER A 39 0.01 -6.99 15.19
N THR A 40 0.75 -7.52 16.16
CA THR A 40 2.22 -7.50 16.19
C THR A 40 2.77 -8.91 16.06
N VAL A 41 3.82 -9.06 15.27
CA VAL A 41 4.64 -10.28 15.16
C VAL A 41 6.11 -9.90 15.11
N ALA A 42 7.00 -10.79 15.55
CA ALA A 42 8.41 -10.50 15.76
C ALA A 42 9.35 -10.98 14.64
N ASN A 43 8.82 -11.53 13.55
CA ASN A 43 9.63 -12.03 12.44
C ASN A 43 8.79 -12.29 11.19
N GLY A 44 9.45 -12.42 10.03
CA GLY A 44 8.78 -12.61 8.76
C GLY A 44 8.04 -13.95 8.60
N VAL A 45 8.44 -15.00 9.35
CA VAL A 45 7.75 -16.30 9.29
C VAL A 45 6.36 -16.21 9.91
N ASP A 46 6.26 -15.58 11.09
CA ASP A 46 4.97 -15.38 11.76
C ASP A 46 4.14 -14.34 11.02
N ALA A 47 4.78 -13.35 10.39
CA ALA A 47 4.13 -12.39 9.53
C ALA A 47 3.48 -13.07 8.30
N LEU A 48 4.19 -13.99 7.65
CA LEU A 48 3.66 -14.72 6.50
C LEU A 48 2.44 -15.58 6.89
N LYS A 49 2.47 -16.24 8.04
CA LYS A 49 1.31 -16.96 8.59
C LYS A 49 0.14 -16.00 8.81
N ALA A 50 0.39 -14.86 9.45
CA ALA A 50 -0.64 -13.87 9.77
C ALA A 50 -1.36 -13.37 8.51
N VAL A 51 -0.61 -13.04 7.44
CA VAL A 51 -1.23 -12.58 6.18
C VAL A 51 -1.97 -13.68 5.42
N MET A 52 -1.63 -14.95 5.65
CA MET A 52 -2.37 -16.08 5.09
C MET A 52 -3.69 -16.34 5.82
N GLU A 53 -3.74 -16.08 7.12
CA GLU A 53 -4.91 -16.33 7.97
C GLU A 53 -5.92 -15.18 7.97
N ARG A 54 -5.47 -13.94 7.80
CA ARG A 54 -6.30 -12.73 7.91
C ARG A 54 -5.99 -11.70 6.84
N ALA A 55 -6.98 -10.85 6.56
CA ALA A 55 -6.77 -9.67 5.73
C ALA A 55 -6.23 -8.51 6.55
N TYR A 56 -5.26 -7.80 6.00
CA TYR A 56 -4.71 -6.55 6.53
C TYR A 56 -4.78 -5.46 5.46
N GLU A 57 -5.11 -4.25 5.89
CA GLU A 57 -5.15 -3.08 5.03
C GLU A 57 -3.77 -2.43 4.87
N LEU A 58 -2.84 -2.71 5.82
CA LEU A 58 -1.48 -2.21 5.83
C LEU A 58 -0.55 -3.20 6.52
N ILE A 59 0.67 -3.32 6.02
CA ILE A 59 1.78 -4.05 6.64
C ILE A 59 2.91 -3.05 6.89
N ILE A 60 3.31 -2.90 8.15
CA ILE A 60 4.49 -2.14 8.55
C ILE A 60 5.55 -3.15 8.97
N CYS A 61 6.70 -3.15 8.28
CA CYS A 61 7.70 -4.19 8.44
C CYS A 61 9.12 -3.64 8.57
N ASP A 62 9.82 -3.97 9.67
CA ASP A 62 11.26 -3.79 9.73
C ASP A 62 11.96 -4.77 8.78
N VAL A 63 13.03 -4.31 8.14
CA VAL A 63 13.85 -5.17 7.27
C VAL A 63 14.77 -6.07 8.09
N MET A 64 15.34 -5.56 9.17
CA MET A 64 16.38 -6.25 9.94
C MET A 64 15.77 -7.03 11.10
N MET A 65 15.37 -8.26 10.84
CA MET A 65 14.77 -9.15 11.85
C MET A 65 15.39 -10.55 11.82
N PRO A 66 15.33 -11.30 12.94
CA PRO A 66 15.76 -12.70 12.99
C PRO A 66 14.81 -13.63 12.20
N LYS A 67 15.24 -14.85 11.95
CA LYS A 67 14.54 -15.95 11.27
C LYS A 67 14.25 -15.64 9.80
N MET A 68 13.37 -14.69 9.50
CA MET A 68 13.09 -14.23 8.16
C MET A 68 13.11 -12.70 8.17
N ALA A 69 14.05 -12.11 7.44
CA ALA A 69 14.18 -10.67 7.27
C ALA A 69 13.00 -10.08 6.47
N GLY A 70 12.78 -8.77 6.61
CA GLY A 70 11.63 -8.11 5.99
C GLY A 70 11.64 -8.13 4.47
N ASP A 71 12.80 -8.09 3.82
CA ASP A 71 12.94 -8.24 2.38
C ASP A 71 12.50 -9.65 1.91
N ALA A 72 12.95 -10.69 2.61
CA ALA A 72 12.52 -12.06 2.31
C ALA A 72 11.02 -12.27 2.54
N PHE A 73 10.46 -11.67 3.59
CA PHE A 73 9.02 -11.66 3.83
C PHE A 73 8.25 -10.94 2.72
N TYR A 74 8.71 -9.76 2.28
CA TYR A 74 8.11 -9.03 1.18
C TYR A 74 8.05 -9.87 -0.11
N TYR A 75 9.17 -10.49 -0.49
CA TYR A 75 9.22 -11.36 -1.68
C TYR A 75 8.36 -12.63 -1.53
N ALA A 76 8.21 -13.17 -0.32
CA ALA A 76 7.30 -14.27 -0.07
C ALA A 76 5.84 -13.84 -0.27
N VAL A 77 5.46 -12.67 0.25
CA VAL A 77 4.12 -12.08 0.03
C VAL A 77 3.87 -11.80 -1.45
N GLN A 78 4.84 -11.26 -2.17
CA GLN A 78 4.73 -10.99 -3.60
C GLN A 78 4.36 -12.25 -4.42
N ARG A 79 4.80 -13.43 -3.97
CA ARG A 79 4.49 -14.71 -4.64
C ARG A 79 3.11 -15.24 -4.32
N VAL A 80 2.59 -15.00 -3.11
CA VAL A 80 1.35 -15.63 -2.63
C VAL A 80 0.17 -14.68 -2.60
N LYS A 81 0.40 -13.38 -2.38
CA LYS A 81 -0.60 -12.30 -2.31
C LYS A 81 -0.03 -10.99 -2.88
N PRO A 82 0.27 -10.92 -4.18
CA PRO A 82 0.93 -9.76 -4.79
C PRO A 82 0.16 -8.44 -4.59
N GLU A 83 -1.15 -8.50 -4.41
CA GLU A 83 -2.00 -7.34 -4.13
C GLU A 83 -1.70 -6.65 -2.78
N LEU A 84 -1.00 -7.35 -1.87
CA LEU A 84 -0.57 -6.75 -0.61
C LEU A 84 0.72 -5.92 -0.75
N CYS A 85 1.50 -6.08 -1.82
CA CYS A 85 2.78 -5.41 -1.98
C CYS A 85 2.65 -3.88 -2.02
N GLU A 86 1.57 -3.35 -2.56
CA GLU A 86 1.25 -1.92 -2.55
C GLU A 86 0.89 -1.38 -1.16
N ARG A 87 0.66 -2.27 -0.18
CA ARG A 87 0.24 -1.96 1.19
C ARG A 87 1.35 -2.10 2.21
N PHE A 88 2.61 -2.11 1.77
CA PHE A 88 3.76 -2.17 2.65
C PHE A 88 4.29 -0.77 2.98
N ILE A 89 4.62 -0.57 4.25
CA ILE A 89 5.58 0.43 4.69
C ILE A 89 6.78 -0.35 5.24
N VAL A 90 7.88 -0.30 4.53
CA VAL A 90 9.13 -0.91 4.94
C VAL A 90 9.90 0.08 5.81
N ILE A 91 10.27 -0.34 7.02
CA ILE A 91 11.05 0.47 7.95
C ILE A 91 12.48 -0.10 8.00
N THR A 92 13.49 0.75 7.91
CA THR A 92 14.89 0.32 7.96
C THR A 92 15.84 1.40 8.47
N ALA A 93 16.88 0.97 9.22
CA ALA A 93 18.00 1.83 9.59
C ALA A 93 19.14 1.79 8.53
N HIS A 94 19.07 0.87 7.57
CA HIS A 94 20.15 0.59 6.62
C HIS A 94 19.68 0.81 5.19
N GLY A 95 19.94 2.01 4.66
CA GLY A 95 19.64 2.37 3.27
C GLY A 95 20.85 2.37 2.35
N ASP A 96 22.05 2.24 2.88
CA ASP A 96 23.31 2.58 2.20
C ASP A 96 23.88 1.40 1.41
N THR A 97 23.43 0.17 1.64
CA THR A 97 23.95 -0.99 0.91
C THR A 97 23.28 -1.12 -0.45
N GLN A 98 24.05 -1.53 -1.46
CA GLN A 98 23.53 -1.79 -2.80
C GLN A 98 22.33 -2.75 -2.77
N ARG A 99 22.39 -3.81 -1.94
CA ARG A 99 21.29 -4.76 -1.76
C ARG A 99 20.00 -4.08 -1.30
N MET A 100 20.09 -3.14 -0.36
CA MET A 100 18.89 -2.43 0.14
C MET A 100 18.35 -1.46 -0.91
N GLN A 101 19.22 -0.79 -1.63
CA GLN A 101 18.84 0.10 -2.74
C GLN A 101 18.09 -0.68 -3.84
N GLU A 102 18.59 -1.85 -4.21
CA GLU A 102 17.93 -2.75 -5.15
C GLU A 102 16.58 -3.22 -4.62
N PHE A 103 16.50 -3.63 -3.34
CA PHE A 103 15.24 -4.00 -2.72
C PHE A 103 14.22 -2.87 -2.73
N PHE A 104 14.61 -1.65 -2.33
CA PHE A 104 13.71 -0.50 -2.34
C PHE A 104 13.18 -0.15 -3.74
N GLY A 105 13.97 -0.37 -4.77
CA GLY A 105 13.53 -0.23 -6.16
C GLY A 105 12.44 -1.23 -6.58
N HIS A 106 12.25 -2.32 -5.82
CA HIS A 106 11.21 -3.33 -6.06
C HIS A 106 9.98 -3.20 -5.13
N VAL A 107 10.08 -2.36 -4.10
CA VAL A 107 8.97 -2.15 -3.16
C VAL A 107 7.88 -1.32 -3.83
N SER A 108 6.71 -1.89 -4.00
CA SER A 108 5.53 -1.19 -4.55
C SER A 108 4.83 -0.27 -3.53
N GLY A 109 5.14 -0.46 -2.24
CA GLY A 109 4.67 0.39 -1.15
C GLY A 109 5.62 1.56 -0.86
N MET A 110 5.73 1.92 0.41
CA MET A 110 6.58 3.02 0.87
C MET A 110 7.74 2.55 1.73
N VAL A 111 8.81 3.34 1.79
CA VAL A 111 9.98 3.10 2.64
C VAL A 111 10.14 4.26 3.61
N LEU A 112 10.31 3.95 4.90
CA LEU A 112 10.55 4.91 5.98
C LEU A 112 11.89 4.62 6.63
N MET A 113 12.77 5.61 6.67
CA MET A 113 14.12 5.46 7.24
C MET A 113 14.12 5.72 8.74
N LYS A 114 14.79 4.85 9.52
CA LYS A 114 15.12 5.09 10.95
C LYS A 114 16.34 6.03 11.04
N PRO A 115 16.37 7.00 11.99
CA PRO A 115 15.32 7.33 12.94
C PRO A 115 14.21 8.17 12.31
N PHE A 116 12.95 7.97 12.74
CA PHE A 116 11.79 8.74 12.31
C PHE A 116 10.96 9.19 13.53
N HIS A 117 10.15 10.24 13.36
CA HIS A 117 9.15 10.61 14.35
C HIS A 117 7.86 9.83 14.12
N LEU A 118 7.07 9.64 15.18
CA LEU A 118 5.76 8.93 15.07
C LEU A 118 4.81 9.63 14.10
N GLU A 119 4.89 10.94 14.01
CA GLU A 119 4.16 11.76 13.06
C GLU A 119 4.54 11.47 11.61
N ASP A 120 5.81 11.19 11.33
CA ASP A 120 6.28 10.81 9.97
C ASP A 120 5.68 9.48 9.55
N LEU A 121 5.62 8.51 10.48
CA LEU A 121 4.94 7.23 10.24
C LEU A 121 3.46 7.44 9.95
N LEU A 122 2.76 8.25 10.75
CA LEU A 122 1.34 8.54 10.54
C LEU A 122 1.09 9.20 9.19
N GLN A 123 1.91 10.19 8.81
CA GLN A 123 1.80 10.84 7.51
C GLN A 123 2.04 9.86 6.36
N THR A 124 3.03 8.98 6.49
CA THR A 124 3.31 7.93 5.51
C THR A 124 2.12 6.98 5.34
N ILE A 125 1.47 6.60 6.44
CA ILE A 125 0.25 5.77 6.42
C ILE A 125 -0.89 6.48 5.68
N LEU A 126 -1.14 7.75 6.00
CA LEU A 126 -2.20 8.54 5.36
C LEU A 126 -1.95 8.73 3.87
N LEU A 127 -0.71 8.98 3.49
CA LEU A 127 -0.31 9.12 2.09
C LEU A 127 -0.52 7.81 1.32
N LEU A 128 -0.08 6.68 1.89
CA LEU A 128 -0.26 5.37 1.28
C LEU A 128 -1.74 5.04 1.05
N PHE A 129 -2.59 5.25 2.05
CA PHE A 129 -4.02 5.01 1.89
C PHE A 129 -4.66 5.91 0.82
N ARG A 130 -4.24 7.17 0.72
CA ARG A 130 -4.68 8.07 -0.34
C ARG A 130 -4.29 7.55 -1.73
N GLU A 131 -3.04 7.12 -1.92
CA GLU A 131 -2.58 6.56 -3.19
C GLU A 131 -3.35 5.30 -3.59
N LEU A 132 -3.62 4.41 -2.63
CA LEU A 132 -4.42 3.21 -2.86
C LEU A 132 -5.88 3.54 -3.26
N GLU A 133 -6.48 4.55 -2.66
CA GLU A 133 -7.83 5.02 -3.01
C GLU A 133 -7.86 5.65 -4.42
N ASP A 134 -6.89 6.46 -4.75
CA ASP A 134 -6.77 7.09 -6.07
C ASP A 134 -6.52 6.06 -7.18
N SER A 135 -5.73 5.04 -6.91
CA SER A 135 -5.49 3.91 -7.83
C SER A 135 -6.77 3.12 -8.08
N ARG A 136 -7.55 2.83 -7.04
CA ARG A 136 -8.86 2.18 -7.17
C ARG A 136 -9.84 3.01 -7.99
N ARG A 137 -9.92 4.32 -7.77
CA ARG A 137 -10.79 5.22 -8.53
C ARG A 137 -10.44 5.22 -10.01
N ARG A 138 -9.16 5.24 -10.37
CA ARG A 138 -8.71 5.18 -11.78
C ARG A 138 -9.12 3.90 -12.48
N LEU A 139 -9.11 2.76 -11.77
CA LEU A 139 -9.54 1.47 -12.31
C LEU A 139 -11.06 1.33 -12.45
N THR A 140 -11.85 2.13 -11.73
CA THR A 140 -13.32 2.07 -11.75
C THR A 140 -13.96 3.12 -12.66
N LEU A 141 -13.20 4.09 -13.17
CA LEU A 141 -13.70 5.01 -14.19
C LEU A 141 -13.71 4.29 -15.53
N PRO A 142 -14.85 4.26 -16.27
CA PRO A 142 -14.86 3.78 -17.63
C PRO A 142 -13.90 4.65 -18.46
N ASP A 143 -13.14 4.00 -19.32
CA ASP A 143 -12.22 4.63 -20.26
C ASP A 143 -13.05 5.50 -21.24
N GLU A 144 -13.28 6.77 -20.91
CA GLU A 144 -13.98 7.72 -21.79
C GLU A 144 -13.19 8.04 -23.07
N ALA A 145 -11.96 7.50 -23.20
CA ALA A 145 -11.15 7.67 -24.39
C ALA A 145 -11.53 6.73 -25.54
N SER A 146 -12.45 5.78 -25.35
CA SER A 146 -12.90 4.84 -26.40
C SER A 146 -14.26 5.18 -27.02
N ALA A 147 -14.88 6.29 -26.65
CA ALA A 147 -16.02 6.81 -27.37
C ALA A 147 -15.53 7.56 -28.63
N VAL A 148 -15.04 6.82 -29.60
CA VAL A 148 -14.97 7.32 -30.98
C VAL A 148 -16.41 7.55 -31.41
N LEU A 149 -16.82 8.80 -31.40
CA LEU A 149 -18.08 9.23 -32.03
C LEU A 149 -18.08 8.73 -33.48
N PRO A 150 -19.06 7.96 -33.91
CA PRO A 150 -19.15 7.62 -35.32
C PRO A 150 -19.30 8.93 -36.11
N PHE A 151 -18.38 9.17 -37.04
CA PHE A 151 -18.49 10.27 -37.99
C PHE A 151 -19.87 10.21 -38.65
N PRO A 152 -20.60 11.32 -38.74
CA PRO A 152 -21.83 11.32 -39.48
C PRO A 152 -21.51 10.99 -40.94
N THR A 153 -22.03 9.88 -41.43
CA THR A 153 -22.04 9.53 -42.83
C THR A 153 -22.87 10.61 -43.54
N VAL A 154 -22.22 11.46 -44.31
CA VAL A 154 -22.88 12.37 -45.22
C VAL A 154 -23.45 11.56 -46.37
N THR A 155 -24.71 11.13 -46.24
CA THR A 155 -25.52 10.65 -47.35
C THR A 155 -26.30 11.83 -47.91
N GLY A 156 -26.01 12.22 -49.15
CA GLY A 156 -26.88 13.14 -49.85
C GLY A 156 -26.13 14.03 -50.85
N ILE A 157 -25.72 13.45 -51.99
CA ILE A 157 -25.52 14.22 -53.21
C ILE A 157 -26.88 14.25 -53.91
N PRO A 158 -27.54 15.43 -54.06
CA PRO A 158 -28.75 15.50 -54.87
C PRO A 158 -28.42 15.33 -56.36
N PRO A 159 -29.26 14.62 -57.16
CA PRO A 159 -29.06 14.51 -58.57
C PRO A 159 -29.62 15.77 -59.29
N GLY A 160 -28.79 16.37 -60.14
CA GLY A 160 -29.29 17.32 -61.09
C GLY A 160 -28.46 18.57 -61.29
N LEU A 161 -27.51 18.49 -62.22
CA LEU A 161 -27.24 19.62 -63.19
C LEU A 161 -26.31 19.06 -64.27
N GLN A 162 -26.96 18.50 -65.30
CA GLN A 162 -26.36 18.35 -66.62
C GLN A 162 -26.75 19.63 -67.39
N THR A 163 -25.76 20.32 -67.85
CA THR A 163 -25.65 21.02 -69.15
C THR A 163 -24.25 21.43 -69.40
#